data_bced30e67cbb367ca5e00e7ed72feabd
#
_entry.id   bced30e67cbb367ca5e00e7ed72feabd
#
_cell.length_a   1.000
_cell.length_b   1.000
_cell.length_c   1.000
_cell.angle_alpha   90.00
_cell.angle_beta   90.00
_cell.angle_gamma   90.00
#
_symmetry.space_group_name_H-M   'P 1'
#
loop_
_entity.id
_entity.type
_entity.pdbx_description
1 polymer ?
#
loop_
_entity_poly.entity_id
_entity_poly.type
_entity_poly.pdbx_seq_one_letter_code
_entity_poly.pdbx_strand_id
1 'polypeptide(L)'
;MNEDRCDLLCIDAPAAEGIRDRLPGLRAADKAAERARALSDPTRLTLAVALTRAEELCVCDLAWISSRPQNLISHHMRSLKSAGLVESRRNGKMVMYGLSDEGRRLVSAVLGDAVVEGVSR
;
A
#
# COMPACT_ATOMS: atom_id res chain seq x y z
N MET A 1 -22.54 -27.36 6.41
CA MET A 1 -23.30 -26.58 7.10
C MET A 1 -23.31 -25.21 6.57
N ASN A 2 -24.32 -24.61 6.61
CA ASN A 2 -24.52 -23.42 5.84
C ASN A 2 -25.06 -22.31 6.67
N GLU A 3 -24.30 -22.02 7.71
CA GLU A 3 -24.70 -20.95 8.57
C GLU A 3 -24.72 -19.62 7.87
N ASP A 4 -23.95 -19.52 6.77
CA ASP A 4 -23.89 -18.28 6.03
C ASP A 4 -24.96 -18.18 4.96
N ARG A 5 -25.85 -19.16 4.90
CA ARG A 5 -26.88 -19.19 3.87
C ARG A 5 -28.24 -18.95 4.47
N CYS A 6 -29.01 -18.11 3.79
CA CYS A 6 -30.39 -17.91 4.15
C CYS A 6 -31.25 -18.83 3.34
N ASP A 7 -32.11 -19.61 4.00
CA ASP A 7 -33.03 -20.51 3.32
C ASP A 7 -34.19 -19.78 2.66
N LEU A 8 -34.51 -18.60 3.18
CA LEU A 8 -35.57 -17.77 2.65
C LEU A 8 -34.98 -16.48 2.13
N LEU A 9 -35.72 -15.84 1.22
CA LEU A 9 -35.31 -14.52 0.77
C LEU A 9 -35.52 -13.55 1.92
N CYS A 10 -34.44 -13.04 2.47
CA CYS A 10 -34.50 -12.20 3.65
C CYS A 10 -33.85 -10.82 3.41
N ILE A 11 -33.79 -10.36 2.19
CA ILE A 11 -33.17 -9.09 1.85
C ILE A 11 -34.05 -7.94 2.28
N ASP A 12 -33.47 -7.00 3.00
CA ASP A 12 -34.08 -5.70 3.19
C ASP A 12 -33.75 -4.90 1.94
N ALA A 13 -34.65 -4.93 0.96
CA ALA A 13 -34.38 -4.40 -0.36
C ALA A 13 -34.05 -2.91 -0.37
N PRO A 14 -34.78 -2.06 0.33
CA PRO A 14 -34.42 -0.62 0.32
C PRO A 14 -33.02 -0.37 0.89
N ALA A 15 -32.67 -1.04 1.98
CA ALA A 15 -31.35 -0.88 2.58
C ALA A 15 -30.26 -1.41 1.66
N ALA A 16 -30.51 -2.58 1.07
CA ALA A 16 -29.52 -3.21 0.19
C ALA A 16 -29.30 -2.39 -1.07
N GLU A 17 -30.37 -1.84 -1.64
CA GLU A 17 -30.26 -1.00 -2.81
C GLU A 17 -29.50 0.28 -2.52
N GLY A 18 -29.76 0.87 -1.35
CA GLY A 18 -29.05 2.07 -0.93
C GLY A 18 -27.56 1.82 -0.80
N ILE A 19 -27.18 0.65 -0.27
CA ILE A 19 -25.78 0.28 -0.16
C ILE A 19 -25.19 0.05 -1.55
N ARG A 20 -25.91 -0.68 -2.40
CA ARG A 20 -25.42 -0.95 -3.75
C ARG A 20 -25.13 0.34 -4.51
N ASP A 21 -25.98 1.34 -4.35
CA ASP A 21 -25.83 2.60 -5.06
C ASP A 21 -24.59 3.37 -4.62
N ARG A 22 -24.06 3.05 -3.45
CA ARG A 22 -22.91 3.76 -2.91
C ARG A 22 -21.61 2.97 -3.00
N LEU A 23 -21.63 1.80 -3.60
CA LEU A 23 -20.41 1.04 -3.77
C LEU A 23 -19.51 1.68 -4.84
N PRO A 24 -18.20 1.52 -4.70
CA PRO A 24 -17.30 2.02 -5.74
C PRO A 24 -17.50 1.24 -7.03
N GLY A 25 -17.24 1.89 -8.15
CA GLY A 25 -17.26 1.21 -9.42
C GLY A 25 -16.13 0.19 -9.50
N LEU A 26 -16.23 -0.70 -10.48
CA LEU A 26 -15.27 -1.78 -10.62
C LEU A 26 -13.85 -1.26 -10.80
N ARG A 27 -13.66 -0.21 -11.59
CA ARG A 27 -12.35 0.35 -11.83
C ARG A 27 -11.75 0.95 -10.56
N ALA A 28 -12.56 1.66 -9.78
CA ALA A 28 -12.09 2.24 -8.53
C ALA A 28 -11.71 1.14 -7.53
N ALA A 29 -12.50 0.08 -7.49
CA ALA A 29 -12.21 -1.04 -6.61
C ALA A 29 -10.91 -1.73 -7.02
N ASP A 30 -10.68 -1.90 -8.33
CA ASP A 30 -9.44 -2.50 -8.82
C ASP A 30 -8.22 -1.68 -8.42
N LYS A 31 -8.30 -0.36 -8.56
CA LYS A 31 -7.18 0.49 -8.19
C LYS A 31 -6.90 0.43 -6.70
N ALA A 32 -7.93 0.45 -5.88
CA ALA A 32 -7.76 0.36 -4.44
C ALA A 32 -7.16 -0.99 -4.05
N ALA A 33 -7.63 -2.06 -4.68
CA ALA A 33 -7.11 -3.39 -4.41
C ALA A 33 -5.64 -3.51 -4.82
N GLU A 34 -5.26 -2.86 -5.91
CA GLU A 34 -3.87 -2.86 -6.35
C GLU A 34 -2.96 -2.21 -5.30
N ARG A 35 -3.40 -1.10 -4.72
CA ARG A 35 -2.64 -0.45 -3.66
C ARG A 35 -2.51 -1.35 -2.44
N ALA A 36 -3.59 -2.01 -2.06
CA ALA A 36 -3.55 -2.93 -0.91
C ALA A 36 -2.59 -4.10 -1.18
N ARG A 37 -2.63 -4.65 -2.39
CA ARG A 37 -1.75 -5.75 -2.75
C ARG A 37 -0.28 -5.34 -2.70
N ALA A 38 0.01 -4.10 -3.05
CA ALA A 38 1.40 -3.64 -3.05
C ALA A 38 2.01 -3.71 -1.65
N LEU A 39 1.22 -3.51 -0.61
CA LEU A 39 1.72 -3.60 0.76
C LEU A 39 1.51 -4.98 1.39
N SER A 40 1.00 -5.94 0.66
CA SER A 40 0.77 -7.27 1.24
C SER A 40 2.05 -8.10 1.29
N ASP A 41 3.11 -7.65 0.64
CA ASP A 41 4.41 -8.33 0.70
C ASP A 41 5.22 -7.75 1.84
N PRO A 42 5.76 -8.59 2.75
CA PRO A 42 6.49 -8.07 3.91
C PRO A 42 7.70 -7.22 3.55
N THR A 43 8.41 -7.56 2.49
CA THR A 43 9.57 -6.76 2.08
C THR A 43 9.13 -5.39 1.59
N ARG A 44 8.09 -5.33 0.76
CA ARG A 44 7.58 -4.04 0.29
C ARG A 44 7.06 -3.19 1.45
N LEU A 45 6.36 -3.82 2.39
CA LEU A 45 5.88 -3.10 3.55
C LEU A 45 7.05 -2.52 4.35
N THR A 46 8.09 -3.32 4.56
CA THR A 46 9.28 -2.86 5.28
C THR A 46 9.93 -1.68 4.57
N LEU A 47 10.03 -1.74 3.23
CA LEU A 47 10.60 -0.63 2.47
C LEU A 47 9.75 0.63 2.61
N ALA A 48 8.45 0.47 2.59
CA ALA A 48 7.55 1.61 2.76
C ALA A 48 7.72 2.23 4.14
N VAL A 49 7.89 1.40 5.16
CA VAL A 49 8.15 1.91 6.51
C VAL A 49 9.46 2.68 6.56
N ALA A 50 10.50 2.16 5.90
CA ALA A 50 11.78 2.87 5.85
C ALA A 50 11.60 4.26 5.27
N LEU A 51 10.74 4.39 4.28
CA LEU A 51 10.48 5.68 3.64
C LEU A 51 9.66 6.63 4.50
N THR A 52 9.13 6.18 5.64
CA THR A 52 8.53 7.11 6.58
C THR A 52 9.58 7.81 7.42
N ARG A 53 10.82 7.32 7.39
CA ARG A 53 11.90 7.84 8.24
C ARG A 53 12.80 8.82 7.52
N ALA A 54 12.59 9.03 6.23
CA ALA A 54 13.38 9.96 5.43
C ALA A 54 12.51 10.48 4.31
N GLU A 55 12.82 11.67 3.81
CA GLU A 55 12.06 12.19 2.69
C GLU A 55 12.27 11.35 1.44
N GLU A 56 13.51 10.95 1.22
CA GLU A 56 13.86 10.18 0.05
C GLU A 56 15.02 9.25 0.37
N LEU A 57 15.01 8.09 -0.28
CA LEU A 57 16.12 7.14 -0.19
C LEU A 57 16.37 6.56 -1.58
N CYS A 58 17.62 6.31 -1.90
CA CYS A 58 17.94 5.64 -3.16
C CYS A 58 17.91 4.13 -2.97
N VAL A 59 18.02 3.42 -4.09
CA VAL A 59 17.99 1.96 -4.06
C VAL A 59 19.13 1.40 -3.21
N CYS A 60 20.32 2.03 -3.26
CA CYS A 60 21.44 1.56 -2.46
C CYS A 60 21.13 1.63 -0.97
N ASP A 61 20.53 2.74 -0.53
CA ASP A 61 20.15 2.88 0.87
C ASP A 61 19.13 1.83 1.27
N LEU A 62 18.13 1.64 0.44
CA LEU A 62 17.06 0.70 0.74
C LEU A 62 17.57 -0.74 0.76
N ALA A 63 18.50 -1.06 -0.13
CA ALA A 63 19.12 -2.38 -0.15
C ALA A 63 19.91 -2.63 1.13
N TRP A 64 20.67 -1.62 1.56
CA TRP A 64 21.43 -1.74 2.80
C TRP A 64 20.52 -1.90 4.01
N ILE A 65 19.49 -1.06 4.09
CA ILE A 65 18.54 -1.08 5.20
C ILE A 65 17.84 -2.43 5.31
N SER A 66 17.46 -2.98 4.17
CA SER A 66 16.68 -4.22 4.15
C SER A 66 17.55 -5.47 4.10
N SER A 67 18.85 -5.32 3.87
CA SER A 67 19.78 -6.43 3.68
C SER A 67 19.35 -7.32 2.52
N ARG A 68 18.92 -6.69 1.43
CA ARG A 68 18.48 -7.40 0.23
C ARG A 68 19.23 -6.88 -0.97
N PRO A 69 19.36 -7.70 -2.03
CA PRO A 69 20.07 -7.28 -3.24
C PRO A 69 19.38 -6.11 -3.93
N GLN A 70 20.15 -5.24 -4.54
CA GLN A 70 19.64 -4.03 -5.18
C GLN A 70 18.64 -4.33 -6.29
N ASN A 71 18.88 -5.39 -7.08
CA ASN A 71 17.95 -5.70 -8.16
C ASN A 71 16.58 -6.11 -7.63
N LEU A 72 16.53 -6.80 -6.50
CA LEU A 72 15.25 -7.14 -5.88
C LEU A 72 14.56 -5.89 -5.36
N ILE A 73 15.32 -4.98 -4.73
CA ILE A 73 14.76 -3.74 -4.21
C ILE A 73 14.23 -2.90 -5.36
N SER A 74 14.97 -2.79 -6.46
CA SER A 74 14.48 -2.04 -7.62
C SER A 74 13.16 -2.58 -8.11
N HIS A 75 13.01 -3.90 -8.13
CA HIS A 75 11.76 -4.52 -8.56
C HIS A 75 10.62 -4.13 -7.61
N HIS A 76 10.86 -4.22 -6.30
CA HIS A 76 9.84 -3.86 -5.32
C HIS A 76 9.47 -2.40 -5.40
N MET A 77 10.45 -1.53 -5.60
CA MET A 77 10.17 -0.10 -5.69
C MET A 77 9.36 0.24 -6.93
N ARG A 78 9.62 -0.46 -8.05
CA ARG A 78 8.80 -0.26 -9.24
C ARG A 78 7.35 -0.71 -9.00
N SER A 79 7.16 -1.79 -8.25
CA SER A 79 5.82 -2.25 -7.91
C SER A 79 5.10 -1.23 -7.04
N LEU A 80 5.78 -0.68 -6.04
CA LEU A 80 5.19 0.35 -5.20
C LEU A 80 4.87 1.60 -5.99
N LYS A 81 5.73 1.98 -6.92
CA LYS A 81 5.49 3.15 -7.74
C LYS A 81 4.31 2.94 -8.67
N SER A 82 4.22 1.76 -9.27
CA SER A 82 3.11 1.43 -10.16
C SER A 82 1.78 1.49 -9.43
N ALA A 83 1.77 1.14 -8.16
CA ALA A 83 0.56 1.22 -7.34
C ALA A 83 0.29 2.62 -6.80
N GLY A 84 1.18 3.58 -7.05
CA GLY A 84 0.98 4.96 -6.62
C GLY A 84 1.37 5.22 -5.18
N LEU A 85 2.11 4.32 -4.56
CA LEU A 85 2.46 4.46 -3.14
C LEU A 85 3.79 5.16 -2.93
N VAL A 86 4.66 5.17 -3.94
CA VAL A 86 5.91 5.92 -3.90
C VAL A 86 6.06 6.72 -5.16
N GLU A 87 6.87 7.77 -5.07
CA GLU A 87 7.25 8.61 -6.18
C GLU A 87 8.75 8.53 -6.35
N SER A 88 9.24 8.81 -7.55
CA SER A 88 10.66 8.77 -7.79
C SER A 88 11.08 10.03 -8.51
N ARG A 89 12.34 10.41 -8.31
CA ARG A 89 12.95 11.48 -9.09
C ARG A 89 14.40 11.12 -9.30
N ARG A 90 14.94 11.67 -10.36
CA ARG A 90 16.34 11.44 -10.68
C ARG A 90 17.20 12.50 -10.00
N ASN A 91 18.30 12.07 -9.43
CA ASN A 91 19.27 12.97 -8.83
C ASN A 91 20.63 12.53 -9.35
N GLY A 92 21.07 13.13 -10.46
CA GLY A 92 22.28 12.68 -11.13
C GLY A 92 22.08 11.26 -11.67
N LYS A 93 22.93 10.35 -11.27
CA LYS A 93 22.83 8.95 -11.69
C LYS A 93 21.96 8.13 -10.78
N MET A 94 21.48 8.72 -9.69
CA MET A 94 20.67 8.00 -8.72
C MET A 94 19.20 8.25 -8.95
N VAL A 95 18.39 7.27 -8.58
CA VAL A 95 16.93 7.44 -8.53
C VAL A 95 16.56 7.46 -7.06
N MET A 96 15.90 8.54 -6.65
CA MET A 96 15.46 8.71 -5.27
C MET A 96 13.98 8.36 -5.18
N TYR A 97 13.62 7.66 -4.13
CA TYR A 97 12.22 7.27 -3.90
C TYR A 97 11.73 7.89 -2.61
N GLY A 98 10.47 8.32 -2.62
CA GLY A 98 9.80 8.83 -1.43
C GLY A 98 8.36 8.36 -1.41
N LEU A 99 7.75 8.33 -0.24
CA LEU A 99 6.34 7.96 -0.14
C LEU A 99 5.47 9.06 -0.75
N SER A 100 4.45 8.64 -1.48
CA SER A 100 3.39 9.55 -1.88
C SER A 100 2.48 9.77 -0.67
N ASP A 101 1.59 10.77 -0.77
CA ASP A 101 0.59 10.96 0.28
C ASP A 101 -0.26 9.72 0.45
N GLU A 102 -0.61 9.09 -0.64
CA GLU A 102 -1.38 7.87 -0.61
C GLU A 102 -0.62 6.75 0.11
N GLY A 103 0.67 6.63 -0.19
CA GLY A 103 1.50 5.61 0.46
C GLY A 103 1.59 5.85 1.96
N ARG A 104 1.75 7.10 2.36
CA ARG A 104 1.84 7.42 3.79
C ARG A 104 0.55 7.06 4.52
N ARG A 105 -0.58 7.41 3.92
CA ARG A 105 -1.87 7.09 4.53
C ARG A 105 -2.07 5.59 4.67
N LEU A 106 -1.69 4.84 3.64
CA LEU A 106 -1.92 3.40 3.67
C LEU A 106 -1.01 2.70 4.68
N VAL A 107 0.27 3.10 4.74
CA VAL A 107 1.19 2.54 5.73
C VAL A 107 0.69 2.84 7.14
N SER A 108 0.23 4.06 7.36
CA SER A 108 -0.32 4.45 8.65
C SER A 108 -1.52 3.60 9.02
N ALA A 109 -2.40 3.35 8.05
CA ALA A 109 -3.60 2.54 8.30
C ALA A 109 -3.24 1.10 8.64
N VAL A 110 -2.19 0.56 8.02
CA VAL A 110 -1.80 -0.83 8.23
C VAL A 110 -1.04 -1.01 9.53
N LEU A 111 -0.12 -0.12 9.85
CA LEU A 111 0.81 -0.31 10.96
C LEU A 111 0.54 0.60 12.14
N GLY A 112 -0.27 1.62 11.97
CA GLY A 112 -0.55 2.58 13.01
C GLY A 112 0.35 3.79 12.94
N ASP A 113 -0.14 4.88 13.52
CA ASP A 113 0.51 6.18 13.40
C ASP A 113 1.85 6.24 14.11
N ALA A 114 1.99 5.49 15.21
CA ALA A 114 3.25 5.53 15.97
C ALA A 114 4.43 5.10 15.12
N VAL A 115 4.24 4.08 14.27
CA VAL A 115 5.30 3.60 13.39
C VAL A 115 5.62 4.64 12.33
N VAL A 116 4.59 5.24 11.74
CA VAL A 116 4.76 6.22 10.68
C VAL A 116 5.42 7.48 11.21
N GLU A 117 5.12 7.86 12.44
CA GLU A 117 5.67 9.07 13.04
C GLU A 117 7.08 8.89 13.58
N GLY A 118 7.63 7.71 13.47
CA GLY A 118 8.99 7.49 13.89
C GLY A 118 9.16 7.04 15.33
N VAL A 119 8.07 6.73 16.00
CA VAL A 119 8.12 6.21 17.35
C VAL A 119 8.41 4.72 17.30
N SER A 120 9.59 4.31 17.70
CA SER A 120 9.98 2.93 17.64
C SER A 120 9.36 2.16 18.74
N ARG A 121 9.01 1.02 18.41
CA ARG A 121 8.57 0.04 19.35
C ARG A 121 7.68 0.53 20.36
#